data_c9c5675b72b812bb142467224bb5acfd
#
_entry.id   c9c5675b72b812bb142467224bb5acfd
#
_cell.length_a   1.000
_cell.length_b   1.000
_cell.length_c   1.000
_cell.angle_alpha   90.00
_cell.angle_beta   90.00
_cell.angle_gamma   90.00
#
_symmetry.space_group_name_H-M   'P 1'
#
loop_
_entity.id
_entity.type
_entity.pdbx_description
1 polymer ?
#
loop_
_entity_poly.entity_id
_entity_poly.type
_entity_poly.pdbx_seq_one_letter_code
_entity_poly.pdbx_strand_id
1 'polypeptide(L)'
;MDLEVRLKQLESENARLRGAVEELSILNQVAVAVASTSTLDEIIDLVVKECVKHLHVEQGAVMLLGADEAAPPLKTMIRKARSDYSGVDFRLNDQLTGWMMKNQASLLVNDLASDARFRSAATSNVRSLICAPLKAKGRLIGVLSVFNKRKGELFSKEDERLLTIIAAQSAQVVEHARLYEEEQALHRVEQELNTARSIQQRLLPTEPPTIPGYDIAGMSLAARQVGGDYFDFIAMADGLTGLCVADVSGKGITAALLMAVVQATIRGQSLVDISMAERLAASNRLIHQSTPSDKFVTMFYAALDATNHVLHYSNAGHNPPFLIPSEGEPRLLESGGPVLGVLPHFTFEESTVDLHVGDVLVIFTDGFSEAINPALEEFGEDRLLELARSLTDLPAQDLLDALGDAVRKFCGSEPQFDDMTIMAVRRTS
;
A
#
# COMPACT_ATOMS: atom_id res chain seq x y z
N MET A 1 -17.10 69.71 25.27
CA MET A 1 -15.96 68.76 25.30
C MET A 1 -16.37 67.32 25.60
N ASP A 2 -17.46 67.08 26.31
CA ASP A 2 -17.89 65.73 26.72
C ASP A 2 -18.65 64.97 25.60
N LEU A 3 -19.47 65.66 24.78
CA LEU A 3 -20.29 65.04 23.74
C LEU A 3 -19.49 64.56 22.53
N GLU A 4 -18.49 65.32 22.07
CA GLU A 4 -17.60 64.94 20.97
C GLU A 4 -16.67 63.76 21.32
N VAL A 5 -16.21 63.71 22.55
CA VAL A 5 -15.37 62.61 23.05
C VAL A 5 -16.21 61.34 23.12
N ARG A 6 -17.49 61.45 23.58
CA ARG A 6 -18.42 60.33 23.67
C ARG A 6 -18.90 59.81 22.31
N LEU A 7 -19.05 60.75 21.33
CA LEU A 7 -19.38 60.41 19.95
C LEU A 7 -18.22 59.59 19.31
N LYS A 8 -16.99 60.06 19.46
CA LYS A 8 -15.79 59.33 18.96
C LYS A 8 -15.61 57.95 19.63
N GLN A 9 -15.92 57.85 20.93
CA GLN A 9 -15.90 56.55 21.63
C GLN A 9 -16.94 55.58 21.07
N LEU A 10 -18.18 56.07 20.87
CA LEU A 10 -19.26 55.25 20.30
C LEU A 10 -19.00 54.86 18.83
N GLU A 11 -18.43 55.72 18.04
CA GLU A 11 -17.99 55.43 16.65
C GLU A 11 -16.90 54.37 16.62
N SER A 12 -15.92 54.46 17.52
CA SER A 12 -14.82 53.47 17.66
C SER A 12 -15.36 52.14 18.14
N GLU A 13 -16.29 52.12 19.10
CA GLU A 13 -16.91 50.91 19.62
C GLU A 13 -17.82 50.27 18.59
N ASN A 14 -18.58 51.07 17.81
CA ASN A 14 -19.42 50.59 16.71
C ASN A 14 -18.59 49.96 15.58
N ALA A 15 -17.45 50.57 15.23
CA ALA A 15 -16.51 50.01 14.25
C ALA A 15 -15.93 48.69 14.73
N ARG A 16 -15.56 48.60 16.03
CA ARG A 16 -15.06 47.35 16.64
C ARG A 16 -16.11 46.24 16.67
N LEU A 17 -17.38 46.57 17.02
CA LEU A 17 -18.48 45.62 17.04
C LEU A 17 -18.84 45.14 15.64
N ARG A 18 -18.81 46.01 14.62
CA ARG A 18 -19.03 45.62 13.22
C ARG A 18 -17.96 44.68 12.73
N GLY A 19 -16.69 44.93 13.04
CA GLY A 19 -15.58 44.03 12.73
C GLY A 19 -15.73 42.64 13.37
N ALA A 20 -16.14 42.61 14.66
CA ALA A 20 -16.40 41.34 15.37
C ALA A 20 -17.58 40.53 14.79
N VAL A 21 -18.65 41.23 14.36
CA VAL A 21 -19.81 40.58 13.69
C VAL A 21 -19.40 40.01 12.33
N GLU A 22 -18.56 40.72 11.59
CA GLU A 22 -18.05 40.27 10.30
C GLU A 22 -17.12 39.08 10.45
N GLU A 23 -16.20 39.10 11.44
CA GLU A 23 -15.38 37.96 11.84
C GLU A 23 -16.24 36.71 12.19
N LEU A 24 -17.28 36.89 13.01
CA LEU A 24 -18.21 35.81 13.39
C LEU A 24 -19.03 35.28 12.20
N SER A 25 -19.42 36.13 11.25
CA SER A 25 -20.12 35.71 10.04
C SER A 25 -19.24 34.82 9.15
N ILE A 26 -17.98 35.19 8.95
CA ILE A 26 -16.99 34.41 8.19
C ILE A 26 -16.75 33.05 8.88
N LEU A 27 -16.57 33.07 10.21
CA LEU A 27 -16.40 31.86 11.02
C LEU A 27 -17.57 30.90 10.86
N ASN A 28 -18.81 31.44 10.89
CA ASN A 28 -20.02 30.63 10.76
C ASN A 28 -20.16 30.01 9.35
N GLN A 29 -19.82 30.77 8.31
CA GLN A 29 -19.85 30.28 6.92
C GLN A 29 -18.82 29.18 6.68
N VAL A 30 -17.61 29.33 7.20
CA VAL A 30 -16.54 28.31 7.16
C VAL A 30 -16.98 27.06 7.95
N ALA A 31 -17.56 27.22 9.15
CA ALA A 31 -18.06 26.13 9.97
C ALA A 31 -19.21 25.34 9.32
N VAL A 32 -20.12 26.03 8.62
CA VAL A 32 -21.22 25.39 7.88
C VAL A 32 -20.70 24.59 6.68
N ALA A 33 -19.65 25.07 6.02
CA ALA A 33 -19.01 24.34 4.92
C ALA A 33 -18.38 23.03 5.39
N VAL A 34 -17.85 22.97 6.62
CA VAL A 34 -17.31 21.75 7.24
C VAL A 34 -18.40 20.73 7.55
N ALA A 35 -19.56 21.19 7.95
CA ALA A 35 -20.69 20.33 8.32
C ALA A 35 -21.39 19.71 7.08
N SER A 36 -21.21 20.28 5.89
CA SER A 36 -21.60 19.66 4.62
C SER A 36 -20.47 18.75 4.14
N THR A 37 -20.80 17.62 3.50
CA THR A 37 -19.86 16.66 2.88
C THR A 37 -19.09 17.30 1.71
N SER A 38 -18.34 18.35 1.96
CA SER A 38 -17.62 19.12 0.95
C SER A 38 -16.24 18.55 0.75
N THR A 39 -15.80 18.45 -0.50
CA THR A 39 -14.45 18.06 -0.85
C THR A 39 -13.45 19.15 -0.45
N LEU A 40 -12.16 18.77 -0.32
CA LEU A 40 -11.09 19.74 -0.05
C LEU A 40 -11.10 20.90 -1.05
N ASP A 41 -11.38 20.62 -2.33
CA ASP A 41 -11.45 21.61 -3.41
C ASP A 41 -12.61 22.63 -3.17
N GLU A 42 -13.79 22.17 -2.77
CA GLU A 42 -14.94 23.04 -2.46
C GLU A 42 -14.68 23.92 -1.24
N ILE A 43 -14.02 23.38 -0.21
CA ILE A 43 -13.63 24.14 0.99
C ILE A 43 -12.66 25.26 0.62
N ILE A 44 -11.63 24.94 -0.17
CA ILE A 44 -10.65 25.93 -0.64
C ILE A 44 -11.33 27.00 -1.48
N ASP A 45 -12.23 26.63 -2.39
CA ASP A 45 -13.02 27.57 -3.19
C ASP A 45 -13.81 28.54 -2.35
N LEU A 46 -14.46 28.06 -1.32
CA LEU A 46 -15.23 28.88 -0.40
C LEU A 46 -14.33 29.86 0.36
N VAL A 47 -13.20 29.37 0.91
CA VAL A 47 -12.23 30.22 1.63
C VAL A 47 -11.72 31.34 0.73
N VAL A 48 -11.32 31.01 -0.50
CA VAL A 48 -10.80 32.02 -1.45
C VAL A 48 -11.92 32.99 -1.85
N LYS A 49 -13.14 32.52 -2.09
CA LYS A 49 -14.29 33.36 -2.43
C LYS A 49 -14.62 34.36 -1.34
N GLU A 50 -14.59 33.93 -0.08
CA GLU A 50 -14.82 34.85 1.05
C GLU A 50 -13.68 35.86 1.19
N CYS A 51 -12.41 35.46 0.99
CA CYS A 51 -11.29 36.40 0.96
C CYS A 51 -11.46 37.48 -0.14
N VAL A 52 -11.79 37.04 -1.37
CA VAL A 52 -11.98 37.96 -2.51
C VAL A 52 -13.13 38.93 -2.28
N LYS A 53 -14.20 38.50 -1.64
CA LYS A 53 -15.39 39.31 -1.33
C LYS A 53 -15.09 40.34 -0.25
N HIS A 54 -14.54 39.90 0.88
CA HIS A 54 -14.36 40.76 2.07
C HIS A 54 -13.14 41.69 1.97
N LEU A 55 -12.06 41.25 1.32
CA LEU A 55 -10.86 42.08 1.13
C LEU A 55 -10.88 42.95 -0.15
N HIS A 56 -11.93 42.82 -0.98
CA HIS A 56 -12.12 43.54 -2.23
C HIS A 56 -10.90 43.44 -3.17
N VAL A 57 -10.37 42.21 -3.33
CA VAL A 57 -9.20 41.93 -4.15
C VAL A 57 -9.56 41.36 -5.53
N GLU A 58 -8.61 41.37 -6.46
CA GLU A 58 -8.78 40.83 -7.81
C GLU A 58 -8.70 39.31 -7.83
N GLN A 59 -7.84 38.71 -6.98
CA GLN A 59 -7.54 37.30 -6.98
C GLN A 59 -7.16 36.79 -5.57
N GLY A 60 -7.50 35.55 -5.28
CA GLY A 60 -7.03 34.81 -4.11
C GLY A 60 -6.48 33.45 -4.51
N ALA A 61 -5.60 32.89 -3.71
CA ALA A 61 -5.03 31.57 -3.88
C ALA A 61 -4.75 30.90 -2.54
N VAL A 62 -4.97 29.60 -2.48
CA VAL A 62 -4.47 28.73 -1.42
C VAL A 62 -3.41 27.82 -2.01
N MET A 63 -2.31 27.68 -1.29
CA MET A 63 -1.23 26.79 -1.60
C MET A 63 -1.04 25.84 -0.43
N LEU A 64 -1.16 24.53 -0.66
CA LEU A 64 -0.95 23.50 0.35
C LEU A 64 0.46 22.90 0.21
N LEU A 65 1.09 22.62 1.34
CA LEU A 65 2.36 21.88 1.37
C LEU A 65 2.08 20.40 1.15
N GLY A 66 2.88 19.75 0.28
CA GLY A 66 2.84 18.30 0.09
C GLY A 66 3.24 17.56 1.38
N ALA A 67 2.67 16.39 1.61
CA ALA A 67 3.04 15.54 2.75
C ALA A 67 4.39 14.84 2.53
N ASP A 68 4.89 14.76 1.30
CA ASP A 68 6.06 13.99 0.90
C ASP A 68 7.26 14.91 0.66
N GLU A 69 8.38 14.66 1.34
CA GLU A 69 9.63 15.43 1.17
C GLU A 69 10.23 15.28 -0.24
N ALA A 70 9.84 14.25 -0.99
CA ALA A 70 10.31 13.97 -2.36
C ALA A 70 9.42 14.55 -3.47
N ALA A 71 8.19 15.03 -3.16
CA ALA A 71 7.29 15.65 -4.12
C ALA A 71 7.55 17.18 -4.17
N PRO A 72 7.28 17.87 -5.31
CA PRO A 72 7.33 19.33 -5.32
C PRO A 72 6.38 19.83 -4.22
N PRO A 73 6.86 20.70 -3.32
CA PRO A 73 6.24 20.98 -2.02
C PRO A 73 4.85 21.62 -2.08
N LEU A 74 4.23 21.77 -3.26
CA LEU A 74 3.10 22.68 -3.39
C LEU A 74 2.05 22.23 -4.41
N LYS A 75 0.89 21.82 -3.91
CA LYS A 75 -0.35 21.83 -4.72
C LYS A 75 -0.93 23.25 -4.64
N THR A 76 -0.88 24.01 -5.73
CA THR A 76 -1.43 25.37 -5.78
C THR A 76 -2.84 25.33 -6.38
N MET A 77 -3.82 25.80 -5.63
CA MET A 77 -5.18 26.02 -6.12
C MET A 77 -5.44 27.53 -6.20
N ILE A 78 -5.69 28.01 -7.42
CA ILE A 78 -5.87 29.43 -7.72
C ILE A 78 -7.32 29.68 -8.11
N ARG A 79 -7.96 30.69 -7.51
CA ARG A 79 -9.29 31.15 -7.90
C ARG A 79 -9.29 32.65 -8.19
N LYS A 80 -10.00 33.04 -9.24
CA LYS A 80 -10.15 34.43 -9.69
C LYS A 80 -11.55 34.94 -9.34
N ALA A 81 -11.65 36.23 -9.04
CA ALA A 81 -12.93 36.87 -8.72
C ALA A 81 -13.89 36.95 -9.91
N ARG A 82 -13.40 36.87 -11.15
CA ARG A 82 -14.20 36.94 -12.41
C ARG A 82 -13.55 36.14 -13.51
N SER A 83 -14.37 35.48 -14.33
CA SER A 83 -13.96 34.72 -15.53
C SER A 83 -13.36 35.59 -16.67
N ASP A 84 -13.62 36.89 -16.66
CA ASP A 84 -13.23 37.84 -17.73
C ASP A 84 -11.80 38.40 -17.62
N TYR A 85 -11.10 38.08 -16.51
CA TYR A 85 -9.70 38.48 -16.38
C TYR A 85 -8.79 37.42 -16.96
N SER A 86 -8.20 37.73 -18.12
CA SER A 86 -7.08 37.01 -18.75
C SER A 86 -5.76 37.20 -17.97
N GLY A 87 -5.84 37.25 -16.63
CA GLY A 87 -4.69 37.38 -15.75
C GLY A 87 -3.87 36.08 -15.75
N VAL A 88 -2.57 36.23 -15.87
CA VAL A 88 -1.60 35.15 -15.72
C VAL A 88 -1.80 34.48 -14.35
N ASP A 89 -1.84 33.14 -14.33
CA ASP A 89 -1.89 32.40 -13.07
C ASP A 89 -0.63 32.72 -12.25
N PHE A 90 -0.80 33.51 -11.19
CA PHE A 90 0.29 33.80 -10.28
C PHE A 90 0.55 32.57 -9.43
N ARG A 91 1.69 31.96 -9.63
CA ARG A 91 2.25 30.98 -8.71
C ARG A 91 3.18 31.72 -7.75
N LEU A 92 3.02 31.46 -6.44
CA LEU A 92 4.02 31.88 -5.47
C LEU A 92 5.36 31.33 -5.96
N ASN A 93 6.30 32.23 -6.24
CA ASN A 93 7.64 31.79 -6.62
C ASN A 93 8.40 31.27 -5.39
N ASP A 94 9.54 30.64 -5.65
CA ASP A 94 10.38 30.03 -4.61
C ASP A 94 10.80 31.04 -3.52
N GLN A 95 10.89 32.31 -3.84
CA GLN A 95 11.28 33.36 -2.87
C GLN A 95 10.16 33.66 -1.87
N LEU A 96 8.92 33.83 -2.33
CA LEU A 96 7.76 34.04 -1.44
C LEU A 96 7.47 32.82 -0.62
N THR A 97 7.52 31.66 -1.25
CA THR A 97 7.36 30.36 -0.58
C THR A 97 8.44 30.17 0.48
N GLY A 98 9.71 30.34 0.14
CA GLY A 98 10.83 30.23 1.07
C GLY A 98 10.73 31.22 2.23
N TRP A 99 10.28 32.45 1.96
CA TRP A 99 10.05 33.43 3.02
C TRP A 99 8.94 32.97 3.99
N MET A 100 7.82 32.48 3.46
CA MET A 100 6.70 31.99 4.27
C MET A 100 7.08 30.77 5.10
N MET A 101 7.83 29.84 4.51
CA MET A 101 8.32 28.65 5.24
C MET A 101 9.26 29.04 6.38
N LYS A 102 10.15 30.00 6.15
CA LYS A 102 11.12 30.45 7.15
C LYS A 102 10.49 31.27 8.27
N ASN A 103 9.65 32.24 7.93
CA ASN A 103 9.14 33.21 8.90
C ASN A 103 7.81 32.82 9.52
N GLN A 104 7.01 32.03 8.82
CA GLN A 104 5.68 31.55 9.27
C GLN A 104 4.80 32.67 9.86
N ALA A 105 4.89 33.87 9.29
CA ALA A 105 4.16 35.06 9.68
C ALA A 105 3.43 35.65 8.48
N SER A 106 2.44 36.51 8.72
CA SER A 106 1.80 37.28 7.65
C SER A 106 2.78 38.25 6.96
N LEU A 107 2.57 38.44 5.66
CA LEU A 107 3.36 39.28 4.81
C LEU A 107 2.44 40.22 4.04
N LEU A 108 2.63 41.54 4.19
CA LEU A 108 1.94 42.55 3.43
C LEU A 108 2.96 43.33 2.55
N VAL A 109 2.69 43.38 1.25
CA VAL A 109 3.50 44.06 0.25
C VAL A 109 2.58 44.88 -0.65
N ASN A 110 2.70 46.21 -0.60
CA ASN A 110 1.89 47.13 -1.41
C ASN A 110 2.52 47.50 -2.76
N ASP A 111 3.83 47.30 -2.91
CA ASP A 111 4.55 47.46 -4.18
C ASP A 111 5.59 46.31 -4.31
N LEU A 112 5.23 45.27 -5.03
CA LEU A 112 6.06 44.08 -5.19
C LEU A 112 7.31 44.37 -6.04
N ALA A 113 7.24 45.32 -6.97
CA ALA A 113 8.34 45.64 -7.86
C ALA A 113 9.46 46.41 -7.14
N SER A 114 9.10 47.20 -6.15
CA SER A 114 10.07 47.99 -5.34
C SER A 114 10.61 47.24 -4.13
N ASP A 115 9.97 46.15 -3.71
CA ASP A 115 10.39 45.37 -2.55
C ASP A 115 11.67 44.55 -2.85
N ALA A 116 12.77 44.93 -2.20
CA ALA A 116 14.08 44.31 -2.42
C ALA A 116 14.10 42.79 -2.13
N ARG A 117 13.17 42.28 -1.30
CA ARG A 117 13.07 40.88 -0.93
C ARG A 117 12.50 40.01 -2.06
N PHE A 118 11.71 40.61 -2.98
CA PHE A 118 10.87 39.89 -3.94
C PHE A 118 10.97 40.42 -5.39
N ARG A 119 12.02 41.17 -5.73
CA ARG A 119 12.19 41.78 -7.08
C ARG A 119 12.08 40.77 -8.23
N SER A 120 12.58 39.57 -8.06
CA SER A 120 12.49 38.54 -9.08
C SER A 120 11.12 37.84 -9.11
N ALA A 121 10.27 38.09 -8.10
CA ALA A 121 8.90 37.59 -8.03
C ALA A 121 7.90 38.51 -8.71
N ALA A 122 8.29 39.75 -9.01
CA ALA A 122 7.42 40.72 -9.65
C ALA A 122 7.07 40.25 -11.08
N THR A 123 5.79 39.98 -11.30
CA THR A 123 5.22 39.78 -12.65
C THR A 123 4.45 41.05 -13.03
N SER A 124 4.27 41.30 -14.32
CA SER A 124 3.57 42.50 -14.81
C SER A 124 2.13 42.64 -14.25
N ASN A 125 1.55 41.59 -13.70
CA ASN A 125 0.15 41.55 -13.28
C ASN A 125 -0.05 41.58 -11.76
N VAL A 126 0.97 41.38 -10.93
CA VAL A 126 0.88 41.47 -9.47
C VAL A 126 1.58 42.69 -8.94
N ARG A 127 0.79 43.65 -8.46
CA ARG A 127 1.27 44.90 -7.89
C ARG A 127 1.41 44.86 -6.37
N SER A 128 0.42 44.27 -5.73
CA SER A 128 0.35 44.17 -4.27
C SER A 128 -0.18 42.82 -3.82
N LEU A 129 0.23 42.36 -2.64
CA LEU A 129 -0.24 41.09 -2.07
C LEU A 129 -0.26 41.12 -0.54
N ILE A 130 -1.09 40.25 0.01
CA ILE A 130 -0.99 39.77 1.40
C ILE A 130 -0.91 38.26 1.37
N CYS A 131 0.01 37.66 2.15
CA CYS A 131 0.09 36.24 2.41
C CYS A 131 -0.08 35.99 3.91
N ALA A 132 -0.85 34.98 4.26
CA ALA A 132 -1.03 34.52 5.63
C ALA A 132 -0.76 33.00 5.73
N PRO A 133 -0.05 32.52 6.77
CA PRO A 133 0.23 31.11 6.95
C PRO A 133 -1.04 30.36 7.38
N LEU A 134 -1.30 29.23 6.73
CA LEU A 134 -2.28 28.24 7.19
C LEU A 134 -1.57 27.32 8.18
N LYS A 135 -1.92 27.41 9.45
CA LYS A 135 -1.32 26.61 10.54
C LYS A 135 -2.36 25.73 11.21
N ALA A 136 -2.12 24.42 11.22
CA ALA A 136 -2.90 23.46 11.99
C ALA A 136 -2.01 22.76 13.03
N LYS A 137 -2.44 22.72 14.28
CA LYS A 137 -1.69 22.11 15.40
C LYS A 137 -0.22 22.59 15.48
N GLY A 138 0.02 23.87 15.20
CA GLY A 138 1.36 24.48 15.24
C GLY A 138 2.26 24.20 14.01
N ARG A 139 1.81 23.40 13.05
CA ARG A 139 2.53 23.13 11.79
C ARG A 139 2.00 24.01 10.66
N LEU A 140 2.89 24.49 9.81
CA LEU A 140 2.53 25.15 8.56
C LEU A 140 2.03 24.10 7.56
N ILE A 141 0.77 24.17 7.15
CA ILE A 141 0.15 23.26 6.18
C ILE A 141 -0.04 23.91 4.81
N GLY A 142 0.11 25.24 4.74
CA GLY A 142 -0.05 25.97 3.49
C GLY A 142 0.03 27.47 3.67
N VAL A 143 -0.31 28.19 2.60
CA VAL A 143 -0.32 29.65 2.55
C VAL A 143 -1.60 30.12 1.86
N LEU A 144 -2.32 31.03 2.49
CA LEU A 144 -3.45 31.77 1.89
C LEU A 144 -2.93 33.12 1.42
N SER A 145 -3.15 33.43 0.15
CA SER A 145 -2.65 34.66 -0.49
C SER A 145 -3.76 35.37 -1.22
N VAL A 146 -3.73 36.71 -1.17
CA VAL A 146 -4.60 37.59 -1.95
C VAL A 146 -3.77 38.61 -2.71
N PHE A 147 -4.24 38.99 -3.91
CA PHE A 147 -3.50 39.81 -4.84
C PHE A 147 -4.32 40.96 -5.34
N ASN A 148 -3.67 42.13 -5.49
CA ASN A 148 -4.19 43.35 -6.09
C ASN A 148 -5.52 43.84 -5.46
N LYS A 149 -5.43 44.80 -4.56
CA LYS A 149 -6.65 45.46 -4.05
C LYS A 149 -7.36 46.19 -5.17
N ARG A 150 -8.68 46.08 -5.26
CA ARG A 150 -9.46 46.70 -6.33
C ARG A 150 -9.35 48.23 -6.30
N LYS A 151 -9.61 48.86 -7.43
CA LYS A 151 -9.51 50.30 -7.63
C LYS A 151 -8.13 50.92 -7.36
N GLY A 152 -7.05 50.11 -7.30
CA GLY A 152 -5.70 50.58 -7.03
C GLY A 152 -5.46 51.04 -5.59
N GLU A 153 -6.31 50.67 -4.66
CA GLU A 153 -6.15 50.95 -3.23
C GLU A 153 -4.96 50.15 -2.67
N LEU A 154 -4.38 50.61 -1.58
CA LEU A 154 -3.32 49.92 -0.86
C LEU A 154 -3.94 48.98 0.21
N PHE A 155 -3.28 47.89 0.48
CA PHE A 155 -3.62 47.04 1.61
C PHE A 155 -3.32 47.73 2.94
N SER A 156 -4.23 47.64 3.88
CA SER A 156 -4.12 48.13 5.25
C SER A 156 -3.69 47.04 6.24
N LYS A 157 -3.35 47.44 7.46
CA LYS A 157 -3.10 46.46 8.56
C LYS A 157 -4.35 45.74 8.99
N GLU A 158 -5.52 46.31 8.80
CA GLU A 158 -6.81 45.65 9.01
C GLU A 158 -7.03 44.53 7.99
N ASP A 159 -6.69 44.76 6.70
CA ASP A 159 -6.73 43.73 5.66
C ASP A 159 -5.81 42.53 6.00
N GLU A 160 -4.58 42.83 6.46
CA GLU A 160 -3.63 41.80 6.87
C GLU A 160 -4.16 40.97 8.07
N ARG A 161 -4.72 41.67 9.07
CA ARG A 161 -5.33 41.05 10.23
C ARG A 161 -6.51 40.13 9.83
N LEU A 162 -7.41 40.66 8.99
CA LEU A 162 -8.58 39.90 8.51
C LEU A 162 -8.15 38.63 7.76
N LEU A 163 -7.18 38.73 6.82
CA LEU A 163 -6.64 37.58 6.11
C LEU A 163 -6.02 36.55 7.08
N THR A 164 -5.30 37.02 8.10
CA THR A 164 -4.66 36.17 9.11
C THR A 164 -5.70 35.40 9.92
N ILE A 165 -6.83 36.03 10.28
CA ILE A 165 -7.93 35.40 10.99
C ILE A 165 -8.60 34.34 10.10
N ILE A 166 -8.89 34.69 8.84
CA ILE A 166 -9.46 33.72 7.87
C ILE A 166 -8.51 32.54 7.69
N ALA A 167 -7.21 32.79 7.52
CA ALA A 167 -6.22 31.73 7.38
C ALA A 167 -6.16 30.80 8.61
N ALA A 168 -6.17 31.36 9.81
CA ALA A 168 -6.11 30.58 11.06
C ALA A 168 -7.33 29.68 11.22
N GLN A 169 -8.52 30.19 10.91
CA GLN A 169 -9.78 29.42 11.00
C GLN A 169 -9.90 28.38 9.89
N SER A 170 -9.52 28.75 8.67
CA SER A 170 -9.56 27.85 7.53
C SER A 170 -8.54 26.72 7.61
N ALA A 171 -7.41 26.93 8.27
CA ALA A 171 -6.33 25.95 8.35
C ALA A 171 -6.79 24.63 8.97
N GLN A 172 -7.57 24.66 10.05
CA GLN A 172 -8.07 23.43 10.72
C GLN A 172 -9.02 22.67 9.82
N VAL A 173 -9.89 23.39 9.10
CA VAL A 173 -10.88 22.82 8.20
C VAL A 173 -10.22 22.17 6.99
N VAL A 174 -9.28 22.87 6.39
CA VAL A 174 -8.51 22.39 5.24
C VAL A 174 -7.69 21.14 5.62
N GLU A 175 -7.05 21.15 6.79
CA GLU A 175 -6.29 20.00 7.26
C GLU A 175 -7.19 18.80 7.57
N HIS A 176 -8.36 19.03 8.19
CA HIS A 176 -9.31 17.97 8.45
C HIS A 176 -9.86 17.34 7.16
N ALA A 177 -10.21 18.17 6.17
CA ALA A 177 -10.66 17.68 4.87
C ALA A 177 -9.57 16.87 4.13
N ARG A 178 -8.31 17.36 4.17
CA ARG A 178 -7.17 16.66 3.59
C ARG A 178 -6.96 15.28 4.21
N LEU A 179 -6.94 15.21 5.54
CA LEU A 179 -6.77 13.95 6.27
C LEU A 179 -7.93 12.98 6.02
N TYR A 180 -9.15 13.51 5.90
CA TYR A 180 -10.31 12.70 5.58
C TYR A 180 -10.24 12.11 4.16
N GLU A 181 -9.82 12.90 3.16
CA GLU A 181 -9.61 12.38 1.80
C GLU A 181 -8.50 11.33 1.74
N GLU A 182 -7.37 11.53 2.47
CA GLU A 182 -6.28 10.56 2.59
C GLU A 182 -6.79 9.25 3.24
N GLU A 183 -7.56 9.34 4.33
CA GLU A 183 -8.16 8.19 5.00
C GLU A 183 -9.11 7.42 4.08
N GLN A 184 -9.97 8.13 3.35
CA GLN A 184 -10.89 7.52 2.38
C GLN A 184 -10.16 6.85 1.21
N ALA A 185 -9.04 7.43 0.76
CA ALA A 185 -8.21 6.82 -0.28
C ALA A 185 -7.55 5.52 0.22
N LEU A 186 -6.98 5.53 1.42
CA LEU A 186 -6.40 4.34 2.06
C LEU A 186 -7.46 3.24 2.25
N HIS A 187 -8.64 3.62 2.74
CA HIS A 187 -9.73 2.67 2.97
C HIS A 187 -10.22 2.00 1.67
N ARG A 188 -10.25 2.74 0.55
CA ARG A 188 -10.57 2.16 -0.77
C ARG A 188 -9.50 1.15 -1.21
N VAL A 189 -8.22 1.47 -1.05
CA VAL A 189 -7.13 0.55 -1.38
C VAL A 189 -7.20 -0.72 -0.53
N GLU A 190 -7.48 -0.60 0.77
CA GLU A 190 -7.68 -1.75 1.65
C GLU A 190 -8.86 -2.64 1.21
N GLN A 191 -9.98 -2.03 0.80
CA GLN A 191 -11.14 -2.77 0.30
C GLN A 191 -10.82 -3.52 -1.01
N GLU A 192 -10.09 -2.89 -1.93
CA GLU A 192 -9.63 -3.53 -3.16
C GLU A 192 -8.69 -4.70 -2.89
N LEU A 193 -7.75 -4.56 -1.96
CA LEU A 193 -6.85 -5.63 -1.53
C LEU A 193 -7.59 -6.79 -0.85
N ASN A 194 -8.59 -6.50 -0.01
CA ASN A 194 -9.42 -7.53 0.61
C ASN A 194 -10.25 -8.30 -0.43
N THR A 195 -10.71 -7.61 -1.48
CA THR A 195 -11.38 -8.27 -2.61
C THR A 195 -10.40 -9.17 -3.37
N ALA A 196 -9.20 -8.70 -3.67
CA ALA A 196 -8.16 -9.49 -4.31
C ALA A 196 -7.79 -10.73 -3.48
N ARG A 197 -7.65 -10.58 -2.15
CA ARG A 197 -7.45 -11.70 -1.21
C ARG A 197 -8.55 -12.73 -1.31
N SER A 198 -9.81 -12.32 -1.33
CA SER A 198 -10.94 -13.24 -1.41
C SER A 198 -10.98 -14.02 -2.73
N ILE A 199 -10.54 -13.40 -3.83
CA ILE A 199 -10.40 -14.08 -5.13
C ILE A 199 -9.24 -15.06 -5.08
N GLN A 200 -8.08 -14.65 -4.56
CA GLN A 200 -6.88 -15.49 -4.46
C GLN A 200 -7.13 -16.74 -3.60
N GLN A 201 -7.79 -16.59 -2.46
CA GLN A 201 -8.16 -17.74 -1.60
C GLN A 201 -9.02 -18.77 -2.30
N ARG A 202 -9.81 -18.38 -3.31
CA ARG A 202 -10.59 -19.33 -4.13
C ARG A 202 -9.76 -20.06 -5.19
N LEU A 203 -8.55 -19.58 -5.46
CA LEU A 203 -7.61 -20.26 -6.36
C LEU A 203 -6.85 -21.39 -5.64
N LEU A 204 -6.75 -21.33 -4.32
CA LEU A 204 -6.15 -22.36 -3.49
C LEU A 204 -7.19 -23.44 -3.16
N PRO A 205 -6.76 -24.70 -2.91
CA PRO A 205 -7.66 -25.77 -2.50
C PRO A 205 -8.28 -25.47 -1.14
N THR A 206 -9.58 -25.72 -1.00
CA THR A 206 -10.31 -25.57 0.26
C THR A 206 -10.26 -26.82 1.12
N GLU A 207 -10.12 -28.00 0.50
CA GLU A 207 -10.08 -29.29 1.16
C GLU A 207 -9.07 -30.20 0.45
N PRO A 208 -8.33 -31.03 1.20
CA PRO A 208 -7.44 -32.02 0.61
C PRO A 208 -8.26 -33.15 -0.07
N PRO A 209 -7.69 -33.82 -1.08
CA PRO A 209 -8.35 -34.96 -1.72
C PRO A 209 -8.43 -36.15 -0.78
N THR A 210 -9.52 -36.90 -0.86
CA THR A 210 -9.63 -38.18 -0.15
C THR A 210 -9.04 -39.30 -1.01
N ILE A 211 -7.84 -39.77 -0.65
CA ILE A 211 -7.14 -40.87 -1.35
C ILE A 211 -7.04 -42.06 -0.41
N PRO A 212 -7.57 -43.24 -0.80
CA PRO A 212 -7.46 -44.45 0.04
C PRO A 212 -5.99 -44.77 0.36
N GLY A 213 -5.69 -44.99 1.64
CA GLY A 213 -4.35 -45.32 2.10
C GLY A 213 -3.44 -44.10 2.33
N TYR A 214 -3.97 -42.89 2.17
CA TYR A 214 -3.22 -41.66 2.40
C TYR A 214 -3.99 -40.67 3.26
N ASP A 215 -3.27 -39.97 4.12
CA ASP A 215 -3.74 -38.84 4.90
C ASP A 215 -2.95 -37.57 4.41
N ILE A 216 -3.69 -36.60 3.91
CA ILE A 216 -3.12 -35.46 3.20
C ILE A 216 -3.66 -34.16 3.79
N ALA A 217 -2.79 -33.19 4.03
CA ALA A 217 -3.16 -31.85 4.46
C ALA A 217 -2.29 -30.79 3.78
N GLY A 218 -2.80 -29.57 3.70
CA GLY A 218 -2.05 -28.43 3.20
C GLY A 218 -2.60 -27.13 3.78
N MET A 219 -1.73 -26.19 4.05
CA MET A 219 -2.09 -24.86 4.53
C MET A 219 -1.18 -23.78 3.92
N SER A 220 -1.73 -22.60 3.76
CA SER A 220 -0.99 -21.40 3.34
C SER A 220 -1.45 -20.19 4.13
N LEU A 221 -0.50 -19.42 4.64
CA LEU A 221 -0.68 -18.20 5.42
C LEU A 221 0.07 -17.08 4.75
N ALA A 222 -0.64 -16.17 4.09
CA ALA A 222 -0.02 -15.01 3.47
C ALA A 222 0.48 -14.01 4.52
N ALA A 223 1.70 -13.48 4.34
CA ALA A 223 2.30 -12.46 5.20
C ALA A 223 1.61 -11.09 5.05
N ARG A 224 1.01 -10.84 3.88
CA ARG A 224 0.28 -9.62 3.56
C ARG A 224 -1.17 -9.95 3.21
N GLN A 225 -1.91 -8.96 2.70
CA GLN A 225 -3.29 -9.17 2.25
C GLN A 225 -3.38 -10.20 1.13
N VAL A 226 -2.37 -10.28 0.25
CA VAL A 226 -2.24 -11.26 -0.83
C VAL A 226 -0.81 -11.80 -0.85
N GLY A 227 -0.63 -13.06 -1.22
CA GLY A 227 0.64 -13.79 -1.18
C GLY A 227 1.15 -14.23 -2.55
N GLY A 228 2.45 -14.58 -2.62
CA GLY A 228 3.10 -15.21 -3.77
C GLY A 228 3.00 -16.73 -3.75
N ASP A 229 2.82 -17.32 -2.59
CA ASP A 229 2.77 -18.76 -2.41
C ASP A 229 1.56 -19.42 -3.09
N TYR A 230 1.80 -20.57 -3.64
CA TYR A 230 0.78 -21.42 -4.23
C TYR A 230 0.95 -22.87 -3.77
N PHE A 231 -0.13 -23.52 -3.40
CA PHE A 231 -0.18 -24.98 -3.27
C PHE A 231 -1.46 -25.53 -3.88
N ASP A 232 -1.42 -26.78 -4.34
CA ASP A 232 -2.60 -27.38 -4.95
C ASP A 232 -2.58 -28.92 -4.88
N PHE A 233 -3.78 -29.49 -4.95
CA PHE A 233 -4.06 -30.89 -5.15
C PHE A 233 -4.81 -31.03 -6.47
N ILE A 234 -4.21 -31.69 -7.47
CA ILE A 234 -4.69 -31.63 -8.83
C ILE A 234 -5.02 -33.01 -9.34
N ALA A 235 -6.28 -33.23 -9.73
CA ALA A 235 -6.63 -34.48 -10.46
C ALA A 235 -5.98 -34.43 -11.86
N MET A 236 -5.13 -35.41 -12.18
CA MET A 236 -4.40 -35.47 -13.44
C MET A 236 -5.09 -36.36 -14.46
N ALA A 237 -4.78 -36.19 -15.76
CA ALA A 237 -5.38 -36.90 -16.86
C ALA A 237 -5.13 -38.45 -16.79
N ASP A 238 -3.97 -38.82 -16.26
CA ASP A 238 -3.53 -40.21 -16.07
C ASP A 238 -4.12 -40.91 -14.82
N GLY A 239 -5.00 -40.24 -14.08
CA GLY A 239 -5.61 -40.73 -12.86
C GLY A 239 -4.76 -40.59 -11.62
N LEU A 240 -3.58 -39.98 -11.72
CA LEU A 240 -2.69 -39.62 -10.62
C LEU A 240 -3.20 -38.38 -9.89
N THR A 241 -2.66 -38.14 -8.70
CA THR A 241 -2.91 -36.89 -7.96
C THR A 241 -1.66 -36.01 -7.98
N GLY A 242 -1.77 -34.84 -8.61
CA GLY A 242 -0.73 -33.83 -8.57
C GLY A 242 -0.67 -33.14 -7.21
N LEU A 243 0.55 -32.99 -6.68
CA LEU A 243 0.88 -32.27 -5.46
C LEU A 243 1.82 -31.13 -5.86
N CYS A 244 1.46 -29.90 -5.59
CA CYS A 244 2.22 -28.74 -6.01
C CYS A 244 2.38 -27.77 -4.85
N VAL A 245 3.63 -27.33 -4.61
CA VAL A 245 3.94 -26.15 -3.77
C VAL A 245 4.90 -25.28 -4.55
N ALA A 246 4.63 -24.00 -4.57
CA ALA A 246 5.45 -23.01 -5.30
C ALA A 246 5.47 -21.68 -4.56
N ASP A 247 6.56 -20.94 -4.75
CA ASP A 247 6.70 -19.56 -4.31
C ASP A 247 7.12 -18.65 -5.46
N VAL A 248 6.45 -17.51 -5.58
CA VAL A 248 6.73 -16.48 -6.57
C VAL A 248 7.58 -15.40 -5.96
N SER A 249 8.76 -15.17 -6.51
CA SER A 249 9.72 -14.18 -6.02
C SER A 249 9.12 -12.78 -5.83
N GLY A 250 9.31 -12.20 -4.63
CA GLY A 250 8.78 -10.89 -4.23
C GLY A 250 7.45 -11.00 -3.50
N LYS A 251 6.85 -9.85 -3.14
CA LYS A 251 5.67 -9.82 -2.25
C LYS A 251 4.58 -8.89 -2.77
N GLY A 252 3.36 -9.10 -2.30
CA GLY A 252 2.20 -8.25 -2.58
C GLY A 252 1.54 -8.53 -3.93
N ILE A 253 0.92 -7.50 -4.52
CA ILE A 253 0.02 -7.64 -5.68
C ILE A 253 0.71 -8.31 -6.88
N THR A 254 1.95 -7.96 -7.18
CA THR A 254 2.69 -8.51 -8.32
C THR A 254 2.90 -10.02 -8.17
N ALA A 255 3.35 -10.47 -7.00
CA ALA A 255 3.54 -11.89 -6.71
C ALA A 255 2.18 -12.63 -6.75
N ALA A 256 1.13 -12.04 -6.19
CA ALA A 256 -0.21 -12.62 -6.19
C ALA A 256 -0.81 -12.81 -7.59
N LEU A 257 -0.57 -11.87 -8.51
CA LEU A 257 -1.00 -11.99 -9.91
C LEU A 257 -0.22 -13.08 -10.66
N LEU A 258 1.10 -13.16 -10.42
CA LEU A 258 1.92 -14.22 -11.00
C LEU A 258 1.56 -15.60 -10.45
N MET A 259 1.24 -15.71 -9.15
CA MET A 259 0.73 -16.93 -8.55
C MET A 259 -0.53 -17.43 -9.27
N ALA A 260 -1.47 -16.54 -9.60
CA ALA A 260 -2.66 -16.91 -10.35
C ALA A 260 -2.33 -17.43 -11.77
N VAL A 261 -1.32 -16.85 -12.43
CA VAL A 261 -0.79 -17.36 -13.72
C VAL A 261 -0.16 -18.73 -13.56
N VAL A 262 0.62 -18.93 -12.51
CA VAL A 262 1.23 -20.23 -12.18
C VAL A 262 0.14 -21.29 -11.96
N GLN A 263 -0.85 -21.00 -11.12
CA GLN A 263 -1.98 -21.88 -10.84
C GLN A 263 -2.73 -22.29 -12.12
N ALA A 264 -3.10 -21.32 -12.95
CA ALA A 264 -3.81 -21.60 -14.20
C ALA A 264 -2.96 -22.44 -15.18
N THR A 265 -1.65 -22.14 -15.25
CA THR A 265 -0.70 -22.87 -16.09
C THR A 265 -0.55 -24.32 -15.65
N ILE A 266 -0.29 -24.56 -14.37
CA ILE A 266 -0.09 -25.91 -13.82
C ILE A 266 -1.36 -26.75 -13.95
N ARG A 267 -2.52 -26.20 -13.61
CA ARG A 267 -3.80 -26.90 -13.80
C ARG A 267 -4.09 -27.20 -15.28
N GLY A 268 -3.77 -26.29 -16.18
CA GLY A 268 -3.93 -26.50 -17.62
C GLY A 268 -3.02 -27.62 -18.16
N GLN A 269 -1.76 -27.65 -17.72
CA GLN A 269 -0.80 -28.70 -18.12
C GLN A 269 -1.12 -30.06 -17.48
N SER A 270 -1.81 -30.11 -16.35
CA SER A 270 -2.23 -31.36 -15.70
C SER A 270 -3.31 -32.14 -16.47
N LEU A 271 -3.99 -31.49 -17.39
CA LEU A 271 -4.98 -32.11 -18.29
C LEU A 271 -4.36 -32.84 -19.48
N VAL A 272 -3.04 -32.73 -19.67
CA VAL A 272 -2.33 -33.35 -20.78
C VAL A 272 -1.57 -34.59 -20.27
N ASP A 273 -1.65 -35.68 -20.99
CA ASP A 273 -0.95 -36.94 -20.65
C ASP A 273 0.49 -36.87 -21.19
N ILE A 274 1.40 -36.34 -20.37
CA ILE A 274 2.84 -36.17 -20.61
C ILE A 274 3.61 -36.40 -19.31
N SER A 275 4.92 -36.68 -19.41
CA SER A 275 5.77 -36.86 -18.24
C SER A 275 5.84 -35.61 -17.35
N MET A 276 6.25 -35.77 -16.10
CA MET A 276 6.39 -34.67 -15.15
C MET A 276 7.43 -33.63 -15.64
N ALA A 277 8.54 -34.10 -16.18
CA ALA A 277 9.59 -33.26 -16.75
C ALA A 277 9.10 -32.42 -17.94
N GLU A 278 8.34 -33.04 -18.86
CA GLU A 278 7.75 -32.33 -20.00
C GLU A 278 6.68 -31.32 -19.56
N ARG A 279 5.89 -31.65 -18.55
CA ARG A 279 4.87 -30.80 -17.94
C ARG A 279 5.48 -29.55 -17.32
N LEU A 280 6.58 -29.71 -16.55
CA LEU A 280 7.33 -28.57 -16.00
C LEU A 280 8.00 -27.73 -17.09
N ALA A 281 8.60 -28.35 -18.12
CA ALA A 281 9.19 -27.61 -19.22
C ALA A 281 8.16 -26.81 -20.03
N ALA A 282 6.95 -27.35 -20.23
CA ALA A 282 5.84 -26.63 -20.87
C ALA A 282 5.36 -25.46 -20.00
N SER A 283 5.17 -25.71 -18.70
CA SER A 283 4.79 -24.69 -17.72
C SER A 283 5.82 -23.56 -17.65
N ASN A 284 7.10 -23.88 -17.59
CA ASN A 284 8.21 -22.93 -17.57
C ASN A 284 8.16 -21.97 -18.77
N ARG A 285 7.92 -22.48 -19.99
CA ARG A 285 7.80 -21.61 -21.18
C ARG A 285 6.65 -20.61 -21.07
N LEU A 286 5.50 -21.03 -20.57
CA LEU A 286 4.32 -20.19 -20.40
C LEU A 286 4.53 -19.15 -19.27
N ILE A 287 5.10 -19.57 -18.16
CA ILE A 287 5.44 -18.70 -17.04
C ILE A 287 6.46 -17.65 -17.48
N HIS A 288 7.52 -18.04 -18.18
CA HIS A 288 8.55 -17.12 -18.71
C HIS A 288 7.95 -16.03 -19.60
N GLN A 289 6.96 -16.36 -20.47
CA GLN A 289 6.29 -15.38 -21.33
C GLN A 289 5.44 -14.36 -20.56
N SER A 290 4.98 -14.72 -19.36
CA SER A 290 4.08 -13.91 -18.53
C SER A 290 4.79 -13.23 -17.37
N THR A 291 6.06 -13.55 -17.13
CA THR A 291 6.83 -13.10 -15.95
C THR A 291 7.82 -12.02 -16.35
N PRO A 292 7.87 -10.87 -15.63
CA PRO A 292 8.94 -9.88 -15.79
C PRO A 292 10.33 -10.51 -15.54
N SER A 293 11.37 -9.99 -16.20
CA SER A 293 12.74 -10.55 -16.18
C SER A 293 13.41 -10.57 -14.80
N ASP A 294 12.90 -9.82 -13.84
CA ASP A 294 13.35 -9.74 -12.45
C ASP A 294 12.56 -10.66 -11.51
N LYS A 295 11.66 -11.47 -12.05
CA LYS A 295 10.79 -12.38 -11.29
C LYS A 295 11.01 -13.83 -11.72
N PHE A 296 10.84 -14.73 -10.78
CA PHE A 296 10.94 -16.17 -10.99
C PHE A 296 9.98 -16.91 -10.03
N VAL A 297 9.84 -18.20 -10.25
CA VAL A 297 9.01 -19.07 -9.41
C VAL A 297 9.81 -20.29 -9.01
N THR A 298 9.89 -20.58 -7.72
CA THR A 298 10.34 -21.87 -7.24
C THR A 298 9.14 -22.83 -7.18
N MET A 299 9.33 -24.10 -7.51
CA MET A 299 8.22 -25.06 -7.49
C MET A 299 8.71 -26.47 -7.21
N PHE A 300 8.06 -27.12 -6.27
CA PHE A 300 8.07 -28.59 -6.19
C PHE A 300 6.75 -29.12 -6.77
N TYR A 301 6.86 -29.98 -7.79
CA TYR A 301 5.70 -30.59 -8.41
C TYR A 301 5.84 -32.11 -8.44
N ALA A 302 4.85 -32.81 -7.93
CA ALA A 302 4.85 -34.27 -7.85
C ALA A 302 3.52 -34.86 -8.31
N ALA A 303 3.54 -36.10 -8.76
CA ALA A 303 2.37 -36.91 -9.09
C ALA A 303 2.37 -38.18 -8.21
N LEU A 304 1.36 -38.32 -7.38
CA LEU A 304 1.16 -39.49 -6.52
C LEU A 304 0.37 -40.58 -7.26
N ASP A 305 1.04 -41.71 -7.52
CA ASP A 305 0.38 -42.97 -7.90
C ASP A 305 0.01 -43.73 -6.64
N ALA A 306 -1.25 -43.57 -6.22
CA ALA A 306 -1.76 -44.24 -5.03
C ALA A 306 -1.99 -45.72 -5.22
N THR A 307 -2.00 -46.22 -6.47
CA THR A 307 -2.18 -47.67 -6.77
C THR A 307 -0.88 -48.44 -6.61
N ASN A 308 0.22 -47.85 -7.14
CA ASN A 308 1.56 -48.44 -7.08
C ASN A 308 2.37 -47.89 -5.88
N HIS A 309 1.86 -46.89 -5.18
CA HIS A 309 2.51 -46.19 -4.07
C HIS A 309 3.85 -45.57 -4.44
N VAL A 310 3.92 -44.94 -5.62
CA VAL A 310 5.09 -44.26 -6.17
C VAL A 310 4.78 -42.80 -6.27
N LEU A 311 5.76 -41.96 -5.88
CA LEU A 311 5.74 -40.50 -6.09
C LEU A 311 6.72 -40.18 -7.23
N HIS A 312 6.21 -39.67 -8.34
CA HIS A 312 6.99 -39.04 -9.41
C HIS A 312 7.15 -37.59 -9.10
N TYR A 313 8.36 -37.02 -9.16
CA TYR A 313 8.54 -35.61 -8.80
C TYR A 313 9.63 -34.93 -9.62
N SER A 314 9.56 -33.60 -9.65
CA SER A 314 10.60 -32.74 -10.15
C SER A 314 10.62 -31.44 -9.33
N ASN A 315 11.81 -31.04 -8.89
CA ASN A 315 12.03 -29.82 -8.10
C ASN A 315 12.59 -28.72 -9.00
N ALA A 316 11.87 -27.63 -9.18
CA ALA A 316 12.28 -26.46 -9.94
C ALA A 316 12.82 -25.37 -9.00
N GLY A 317 13.96 -25.61 -8.36
CA GLY A 317 14.65 -24.67 -7.48
C GLY A 317 13.92 -24.32 -6.19
N HIS A 318 13.03 -25.19 -5.75
CA HIS A 318 12.27 -25.04 -4.49
C HIS A 318 13.04 -25.67 -3.32
N ASN A 319 12.74 -25.25 -2.08
CA ASN A 319 13.28 -25.91 -0.88
C ASN A 319 13.03 -27.39 -0.96
N PRO A 320 14.05 -28.25 -0.83
CA PRO A 320 13.88 -29.68 -0.99
C PRO A 320 12.90 -30.26 0.05
N PRO A 321 11.80 -30.92 -0.37
CA PRO A 321 10.90 -31.56 0.56
C PRO A 321 11.56 -32.66 1.38
N PHE A 322 11.08 -32.83 2.60
CA PHE A 322 11.52 -33.89 3.49
C PHE A 322 10.67 -35.14 3.25
N LEU A 323 11.28 -36.23 2.79
CA LEU A 323 10.67 -37.55 2.89
C LEU A 323 11.21 -38.25 4.15
N ILE A 324 10.34 -38.36 5.16
CA ILE A 324 10.65 -38.93 6.46
C ILE A 324 10.10 -40.37 6.46
N PRO A 325 10.97 -41.37 6.32
CA PRO A 325 10.52 -42.78 6.32
C PRO A 325 10.12 -43.21 7.74
N SER A 326 9.24 -44.22 7.81
CA SER A 326 8.85 -44.84 9.07
C SER A 326 10.04 -45.45 9.80
N GLU A 327 11.03 -45.95 9.05
CA GLU A 327 12.29 -46.48 9.56
C GLU A 327 13.46 -45.94 8.71
N GLY A 328 14.49 -45.44 9.36
CA GLY A 328 15.70 -44.91 8.68
C GLY A 328 15.87 -43.41 8.77
N GLU A 329 16.73 -42.88 7.91
CA GLU A 329 17.05 -41.45 7.87
C GLU A 329 16.20 -40.73 6.82
N PRO A 330 15.81 -39.45 7.10
CA PRO A 330 15.11 -38.60 6.15
C PRO A 330 15.90 -38.41 4.85
N ARG A 331 15.19 -38.23 3.75
CA ARG A 331 15.77 -37.93 2.43
C ARG A 331 15.23 -36.60 1.91
N LEU A 332 16.07 -35.82 1.26
CA LEU A 332 15.71 -34.58 0.57
C LEU A 332 15.38 -34.90 -0.90
N LEU A 333 14.28 -34.36 -1.41
CA LEU A 333 13.86 -34.56 -2.79
C LEU A 333 14.34 -33.39 -3.67
N GLU A 334 15.56 -33.52 -4.21
CA GLU A 334 16.27 -32.42 -4.89
C GLU A 334 16.20 -32.50 -6.42
N SER A 335 15.93 -33.69 -7.00
CA SER A 335 16.02 -33.89 -8.46
C SER A 335 15.07 -32.98 -9.24
N GLY A 336 15.56 -32.30 -10.28
CA GLY A 336 14.75 -31.41 -11.09
C GLY A 336 15.56 -30.45 -11.94
N GLY A 337 15.54 -29.14 -11.61
CA GLY A 337 16.21 -28.11 -12.38
C GLY A 337 16.14 -26.71 -11.72
N PRO A 338 16.49 -25.67 -12.45
CA PRO A 338 16.46 -24.30 -11.95
C PRO A 338 15.01 -23.80 -11.77
N VAL A 339 14.89 -22.66 -11.12
CA VAL A 339 13.64 -21.93 -10.96
C VAL A 339 12.93 -21.67 -12.29
N LEU A 340 11.61 -21.63 -12.27
CA LEU A 340 10.79 -21.35 -13.45
C LEU A 340 10.79 -19.85 -13.79
N GLY A 341 10.62 -19.54 -15.07
CA GLY A 341 10.47 -18.17 -15.57
C GLY A 341 11.77 -17.48 -15.98
N VAL A 342 12.95 -18.04 -15.64
CA VAL A 342 14.25 -17.42 -15.96
C VAL A 342 14.79 -17.92 -17.31
N LEU A 343 14.88 -19.24 -17.47
CA LEU A 343 15.41 -19.88 -18.68
C LEU A 343 14.26 -20.52 -19.48
N PRO A 344 13.84 -19.95 -20.63
CA PRO A 344 12.65 -20.41 -21.35
C PRO A 344 12.77 -21.84 -21.89
N HIS A 345 13.99 -22.29 -22.17
CA HIS A 345 14.27 -23.64 -22.71
C HIS A 345 15.18 -24.39 -21.78
N PHE A 346 14.58 -25.08 -20.82
CA PHE A 346 15.29 -25.96 -19.90
C PHE A 346 14.60 -27.33 -19.85
N THR A 347 15.39 -28.40 -19.77
CA THR A 347 14.89 -29.76 -19.59
C THR A 347 15.03 -30.12 -18.13
N PHE A 348 13.90 -30.29 -17.45
CA PHE A 348 13.88 -30.69 -16.04
C PHE A 348 14.15 -32.20 -15.92
N GLU A 349 14.78 -32.58 -14.83
CA GLU A 349 14.93 -33.99 -14.45
C GLU A 349 13.69 -34.46 -13.67
N GLU A 350 13.30 -35.70 -13.89
CA GLU A 350 12.26 -36.38 -13.12
C GLU A 350 12.90 -37.50 -12.30
N SER A 351 12.41 -37.66 -11.08
CA SER A 351 12.80 -38.78 -10.22
C SER A 351 11.58 -39.42 -9.58
N THR A 352 11.76 -40.63 -9.08
CA THR A 352 10.72 -41.41 -8.43
C THR A 352 11.16 -41.87 -7.05
N VAL A 353 10.17 -42.03 -6.16
CA VAL A 353 10.41 -42.58 -4.84
C VAL A 353 9.19 -43.43 -4.43
N ASP A 354 9.47 -44.65 -3.88
CA ASP A 354 8.47 -45.47 -3.29
C ASP A 354 8.08 -44.95 -1.91
N LEU A 355 6.79 -44.88 -1.63
CA LEU A 355 6.24 -44.54 -0.33
C LEU A 355 5.81 -45.78 0.42
N HIS A 356 6.35 -45.99 1.62
CA HIS A 356 5.99 -47.12 2.49
C HIS A 356 4.95 -46.71 3.54
N VAL A 357 4.28 -47.68 4.15
CA VAL A 357 3.34 -47.38 5.22
C VAL A 357 4.03 -46.73 6.40
N GLY A 358 3.50 -45.56 6.81
CA GLY A 358 4.09 -44.73 7.86
C GLY A 358 5.04 -43.64 7.37
N ASP A 359 5.45 -43.65 6.07
CA ASP A 359 6.26 -42.57 5.50
C ASP A 359 5.46 -41.27 5.43
N VAL A 360 6.16 -40.15 5.71
CA VAL A 360 5.60 -38.78 5.66
C VAL A 360 6.41 -37.93 4.74
N LEU A 361 5.78 -37.33 3.74
CA LEU A 361 6.35 -36.29 2.90
C LEU A 361 5.92 -34.93 3.42
N VAL A 362 6.87 -34.01 3.66
CA VAL A 362 6.62 -32.63 4.04
C VAL A 362 7.21 -31.70 2.99
N ILE A 363 6.38 -30.89 2.36
CA ILE A 363 6.74 -29.87 1.36
C ILE A 363 6.47 -28.52 1.98
N PHE A 364 7.40 -27.57 1.89
CA PHE A 364 7.27 -26.26 2.57
C PHE A 364 7.94 -25.15 1.76
N THR A 365 7.47 -23.92 1.92
CA THR A 365 8.14 -22.71 1.40
C THR A 365 9.10 -22.14 2.43
N ASP A 366 10.04 -21.31 1.99
CA ASP A 366 11.11 -20.71 2.79
C ASP A 366 10.57 -19.87 3.97
N GLY A 367 9.34 -19.34 3.89
CA GLY A 367 8.70 -18.64 5.00
C GLY A 367 8.60 -19.44 6.30
N PHE A 368 8.68 -20.79 6.24
CA PHE A 368 8.78 -21.64 7.44
C PHE A 368 10.21 -21.67 7.99
N SER A 369 11.22 -21.82 7.14
CA SER A 369 12.60 -21.94 7.57
C SER A 369 13.27 -20.59 7.85
N GLU A 370 12.92 -19.54 7.10
CA GLU A 370 13.45 -18.18 7.27
C GLU A 370 12.69 -17.33 8.30
N ALA A 371 11.69 -17.89 8.98
CA ALA A 371 10.98 -17.23 10.05
C ALA A 371 11.94 -16.82 11.17
N ILE A 372 11.96 -15.52 11.54
CA ILE A 372 12.92 -14.94 12.49
C ILE A 372 12.32 -14.71 13.87
N ASN A 373 13.17 -14.84 14.90
CA ASN A 373 12.84 -14.48 16.28
C ASN A 373 13.31 -13.04 16.61
N PRO A 374 13.00 -12.47 17.80
CA PRO A 374 13.47 -11.15 18.21
C PRO A 374 15.00 -10.98 18.27
N ALA A 375 15.76 -12.08 18.26
CA ALA A 375 17.22 -12.06 18.20
C ALA A 375 17.74 -12.10 16.74
N LEU A 376 16.85 -12.06 15.74
CA LEU A 376 17.14 -12.18 14.30
C LEU A 376 17.76 -13.53 13.92
N GLU A 377 17.47 -14.58 14.66
CA GLU A 377 17.82 -15.95 14.32
C GLU A 377 16.69 -16.58 13.49
N GLU A 378 17.04 -17.31 12.42
CA GLU A 378 16.09 -18.07 11.62
C GLU A 378 15.65 -19.36 12.33
N PHE A 379 14.44 -19.82 12.04
CA PHE A 379 13.95 -21.10 12.52
C PHE A 379 14.83 -22.25 11.99
N GLY A 380 15.12 -22.22 10.70
CA GLY A 380 16.03 -23.13 10.02
C GLY A 380 15.38 -24.46 9.60
N GLU A 381 15.88 -25.03 8.50
CA GLU A 381 15.39 -26.31 7.96
C GLU A 381 15.69 -27.48 8.90
N ASP A 382 16.85 -27.51 9.56
CA ASP A 382 17.21 -28.57 10.51
C ASP A 382 16.19 -28.70 11.64
N ARG A 383 15.81 -27.56 12.24
CA ARG A 383 14.83 -27.52 13.32
C ARG A 383 13.45 -27.93 12.82
N LEU A 384 13.08 -27.51 11.61
CA LEU A 384 11.82 -27.91 10.96
C LEU A 384 11.77 -29.43 10.74
N LEU A 385 12.85 -29.99 10.21
CA LEU A 385 12.99 -31.43 9.97
C LEU A 385 12.95 -32.25 11.26
N GLU A 386 13.70 -31.86 12.28
CA GLU A 386 13.72 -32.55 13.58
C GLU A 386 12.33 -32.55 14.22
N LEU A 387 11.65 -31.43 14.17
CA LEU A 387 10.28 -31.32 14.70
C LEU A 387 9.31 -32.18 13.88
N ALA A 388 9.33 -32.11 12.56
CA ALA A 388 8.48 -32.92 11.69
C ALA A 388 8.70 -34.42 11.95
N ARG A 389 9.97 -34.84 12.09
CA ARG A 389 10.34 -36.24 12.43
C ARG A 389 9.75 -36.70 13.78
N SER A 390 9.68 -35.81 14.75
CA SER A 390 9.12 -36.12 16.07
C SER A 390 7.60 -36.24 16.09
N LEU A 391 6.91 -35.84 15.03
CA LEU A 391 5.45 -35.73 14.94
C LEU A 391 4.84 -36.64 13.85
N THR A 392 5.60 -37.55 13.26
CA THR A 392 5.14 -38.44 12.16
C THR A 392 3.97 -39.34 12.52
N ASP A 393 3.73 -39.58 13.80
CA ASP A 393 2.58 -40.39 14.28
C ASP A 393 1.24 -39.60 14.23
N LEU A 394 1.29 -38.26 14.14
CA LEU A 394 0.10 -37.43 14.09
C LEU A 394 -0.62 -37.53 12.74
N PRO A 395 -1.94 -37.29 12.70
CA PRO A 395 -2.64 -36.99 11.46
C PRO A 395 -1.98 -35.81 10.72
N ALA A 396 -2.06 -35.82 9.38
CA ALA A 396 -1.39 -34.83 8.54
C ALA A 396 -1.75 -33.38 8.93
N GLN A 397 -3.03 -33.12 9.22
CA GLN A 397 -3.46 -31.76 9.64
C GLN A 397 -2.87 -31.37 11.01
N ASP A 398 -2.88 -32.28 11.98
CA ASP A 398 -2.35 -32.03 13.34
C ASP A 398 -0.83 -31.81 13.29
N LEU A 399 -0.12 -32.51 12.40
CA LEU A 399 1.29 -32.29 12.11
C LEU A 399 1.53 -30.86 11.60
N LEU A 400 0.77 -30.40 10.59
CA LEU A 400 0.91 -29.06 10.05
C LEU A 400 0.59 -27.98 11.09
N ASP A 401 -0.45 -28.16 11.87
CA ASP A 401 -0.83 -27.22 12.94
C ASP A 401 0.27 -27.13 14.00
N ALA A 402 0.86 -28.25 14.41
CA ALA A 402 1.96 -28.28 15.36
C ALA A 402 3.24 -27.60 14.84
N LEU A 403 3.58 -27.80 13.56
CA LEU A 403 4.70 -27.10 12.91
C LEU A 403 4.46 -25.60 12.84
N GLY A 404 3.26 -25.16 12.41
CA GLY A 404 2.88 -23.75 12.37
C GLY A 404 2.88 -23.10 13.76
N ASP A 405 2.41 -23.78 14.79
CA ASP A 405 2.44 -23.29 16.18
C ASP A 405 3.86 -23.14 16.71
N ALA A 406 4.76 -24.08 16.39
CA ALA A 406 6.14 -24.03 16.79
C ALA A 406 6.87 -22.81 16.18
N VAL A 407 6.67 -22.55 14.89
CA VAL A 407 7.23 -21.39 14.23
C VAL A 407 6.64 -20.10 14.81
N ARG A 408 5.32 -20.00 15.00
CA ARG A 408 4.69 -18.83 15.64
C ARG A 408 5.24 -18.58 17.06
N LYS A 409 5.44 -19.63 17.84
CA LYS A 409 6.03 -19.51 19.18
C LYS A 409 7.49 -19.05 19.16
N PHE A 410 8.25 -19.50 18.15
CA PHE A 410 9.64 -19.09 17.96
C PHE A 410 9.76 -17.62 17.57
N CYS A 411 8.92 -17.14 16.65
CA CYS A 411 8.88 -15.73 16.23
C CYS A 411 8.44 -14.77 17.36
N GLY A 412 7.62 -15.24 18.30
CA GLY A 412 7.16 -14.40 19.42
C GLY A 412 6.39 -13.16 18.99
N SER A 413 6.97 -11.98 19.15
CA SER A 413 6.39 -10.69 18.77
C SER A 413 6.76 -10.22 17.36
N GLU A 414 7.69 -10.88 16.69
CA GLU A 414 8.08 -10.50 15.33
C GLU A 414 6.95 -10.78 14.35
N PRO A 415 6.66 -9.84 13.44
CA PRO A 415 5.65 -10.04 12.41
C PRO A 415 6.12 -11.10 11.40
N GLN A 416 5.17 -11.82 10.83
CA GLN A 416 5.45 -12.74 9.73
C GLN A 416 6.08 -11.98 8.56
N PHE A 417 7.29 -12.40 8.17
CA PHE A 417 8.06 -11.72 7.13
C PHE A 417 7.70 -12.20 5.73
N ASP A 418 7.50 -13.51 5.53
CA ASP A 418 7.14 -14.11 4.24
C ASP A 418 5.93 -14.99 4.30
N ASP A 419 5.36 -15.34 3.13
CA ASP A 419 4.26 -16.27 3.01
C ASP A 419 4.71 -17.65 3.52
N MET A 420 3.84 -18.34 4.25
CA MET A 420 4.15 -19.62 4.87
C MET A 420 3.20 -20.68 4.31
N THR A 421 3.71 -21.56 3.46
CA THR A 421 2.93 -22.65 2.87
C THR A 421 3.58 -23.98 3.18
N ILE A 422 2.77 -24.96 3.59
CA ILE A 422 3.24 -26.29 3.92
C ILE A 422 2.18 -27.35 3.56
N MET A 423 2.65 -28.50 3.10
CA MET A 423 1.83 -29.65 2.75
C MET A 423 2.42 -30.92 3.37
N ALA A 424 1.59 -31.78 3.91
CA ALA A 424 1.99 -33.09 4.40
C ALA A 424 1.19 -34.20 3.69
N VAL A 425 1.90 -35.28 3.33
CA VAL A 425 1.31 -36.49 2.74
C VAL A 425 1.85 -37.68 3.51
N ARG A 426 0.98 -38.38 4.20
CA ARG A 426 1.31 -39.58 4.99
C ARG A 426 0.67 -40.83 4.38
N ARG A 427 1.43 -41.90 4.14
CA ARG A 427 0.88 -43.18 3.77
C ARG A 427 0.40 -43.92 5.02
N THR A 428 -0.88 -44.32 5.06
CA THR A 428 -1.50 -44.94 6.24
C THR A 428 -1.73 -46.45 6.06
N SER A 429 -1.82 -46.96 4.83
CA SER A 429 -2.01 -48.39 4.53
C SER A 429 -1.45 -48.79 3.18
#